data_d442646beb8592db14e5dd4f98c8d389
#
_entry.id   d442646beb8592db14e5dd4f98c8d389
#
_cell.length_a   1.000
_cell.length_b   1.000
_cell.length_c   1.000
_cell.angle_alpha   90.00
_cell.angle_beta   90.00
_cell.angle_gamma   90.00
#
_symmetry.space_group_name_H-M   'P 1'
#
loop_
_entity.id
_entity.type
_entity.pdbx_description
1 polymer ?
#
loop_
_entity_poly.entity_id
_entity_poly.type
_entity_poly.pdbx_seq_one_letter_code
_entity_poly.pdbx_strand_id
1 'polypeptide(L)'
;MRTTLILGIGNNLLTDEGVGIHVVRHLEEHHDGEPGVTFLDGGTLSFTLAEPIAEHDNLIVVDAARFGEPAGTVRCLEGDDMDRYLTGNRASVHEVGLMDLFDISRLSGTFPEHRALIGVEPESLDWGEFPSSKVAPKIAEVAAMALALDR
;
A
#
# COMPACT_ATOMS: atom_id res chain seq x y z
N MET A 1 -20.00 0.26 -12.12
CA MET A 1 -19.20 -0.54 -11.17
C MET A 1 -18.06 0.30 -10.62
N ARG A 2 -17.88 0.32 -9.32
CA ARG A 2 -16.74 0.98 -8.72
C ARG A 2 -15.47 0.18 -8.99
N THR A 3 -14.38 0.89 -9.23
CA THR A 3 -13.09 0.27 -9.49
C THR A 3 -12.12 0.57 -8.34
N THR A 4 -11.29 -0.40 -8.03
CA THR A 4 -10.33 -0.31 -6.93
C THR A 4 -8.92 -0.60 -7.43
N LEU A 5 -8.00 0.28 -7.06
CA LEU A 5 -6.57 0.06 -7.26
C LEU A 5 -5.96 -0.42 -5.94
N ILE A 6 -5.35 -1.59 -5.95
CA ILE A 6 -4.51 -2.07 -4.85
C ILE A 6 -3.07 -1.84 -5.24
N LEU A 7 -2.42 -0.91 -4.56
CA LEU A 7 -1.09 -0.43 -4.87
C LEU A 7 -0.11 -0.89 -3.81
N GLY A 8 0.83 -1.74 -4.18
CA GLY A 8 1.93 -2.12 -3.31
C GLY A 8 3.13 -1.21 -3.55
N ILE A 9 3.65 -0.61 -2.50
CA ILE A 9 4.83 0.23 -2.61
C ILE A 9 5.94 -0.30 -1.70
N GLY A 10 7.18 0.01 -2.05
CA GLY A 10 8.34 -0.40 -1.28
C GLY A 10 9.49 -0.83 -2.15
N ASN A 11 10.55 -1.29 -1.50
CA ASN A 11 11.74 -1.83 -2.16
C ASN A 11 11.95 -3.29 -1.71
N ASN A 12 11.69 -4.23 -2.62
CA ASN A 12 11.78 -5.66 -2.31
C ASN A 12 13.22 -6.19 -2.21
N LEU A 13 14.22 -5.33 -2.30
CA LEU A 13 15.60 -5.67 -2.00
C LEU A 13 15.98 -5.37 -0.55
N LEU A 14 15.09 -4.77 0.23
CA LEU A 14 15.31 -4.37 1.61
C LEU A 14 14.36 -5.10 2.58
N THR A 15 14.35 -6.43 2.51
CA THR A 15 13.56 -7.31 3.39
C THR A 15 12.10 -6.86 3.56
N ASP A 16 11.71 -6.39 4.75
CA ASP A 16 10.32 -6.04 5.04
C ASP A 16 9.84 -4.75 4.37
N GLU A 17 10.77 -3.92 3.89
CA GLU A 17 10.45 -2.75 3.08
C GLU A 17 9.68 -3.14 1.82
N GLY A 18 9.85 -4.36 1.34
CA GLY A 18 9.20 -4.87 0.14
C GLY A 18 7.86 -5.56 0.39
N VAL A 19 7.31 -5.51 1.61
CA VAL A 19 6.09 -6.26 1.92
C VAL A 19 4.92 -5.91 0.99
N GLY A 20 4.76 -4.65 0.64
CA GLY A 20 3.70 -4.22 -0.29
C GLY A 20 3.82 -4.88 -1.65
N ILE A 21 5.04 -5.01 -2.16
CA ILE A 21 5.32 -5.67 -3.44
C ILE A 21 4.98 -7.17 -3.35
N HIS A 22 5.37 -7.80 -2.24
CA HIS A 22 5.07 -9.23 -2.04
C HIS A 22 3.56 -9.49 -1.95
N VAL A 23 2.82 -8.59 -1.31
CA VAL A 23 1.36 -8.70 -1.23
C VAL A 23 0.73 -8.60 -2.62
N VAL A 24 1.16 -7.63 -3.43
CA VAL A 24 0.65 -7.47 -4.79
C VAL A 24 0.96 -8.71 -5.63
N ARG A 25 2.17 -9.24 -5.53
CA ARG A 25 2.53 -10.48 -6.24
C ARG A 25 1.66 -11.66 -5.81
N HIS A 26 1.39 -11.77 -4.52
CA HIS A 26 0.51 -12.80 -3.99
C HIS A 26 -0.90 -12.66 -4.59
N LEU A 27 -1.42 -11.43 -4.67
CA LEU A 27 -2.73 -11.17 -5.26
C LEU A 27 -2.75 -11.53 -6.75
N GLU A 28 -1.71 -11.18 -7.48
CA GLU A 28 -1.60 -11.52 -8.90
C GLU A 28 -1.57 -13.04 -9.13
N GLU A 29 -0.91 -13.79 -8.26
CA GLU A 29 -0.81 -15.24 -8.37
C GLU A 29 -2.10 -15.96 -7.99
N HIS A 30 -2.84 -15.47 -7.00
CA HIS A 30 -3.96 -16.20 -6.39
C HIS A 30 -5.33 -15.60 -6.69
N HIS A 31 -5.39 -14.35 -7.11
CA HIS A 31 -6.64 -13.62 -7.28
C HIS A 31 -6.71 -12.87 -8.62
N ASP A 32 -5.96 -13.32 -9.61
CA ASP A 32 -5.98 -12.70 -10.93
C ASP A 32 -7.39 -12.77 -11.53
N GLY A 33 -7.79 -11.68 -12.19
CA GLY A 33 -9.12 -11.60 -12.79
C GLY A 33 -10.23 -11.18 -11.86
N GLU A 34 -9.91 -10.72 -10.65
CA GLU A 34 -10.91 -10.18 -9.73
C GLU A 34 -11.60 -8.99 -10.37
N PRO A 35 -12.96 -9.02 -10.54
CA PRO A 35 -13.66 -7.95 -11.26
C PRO A 35 -13.54 -6.60 -10.59
N GLY A 36 -13.20 -5.57 -11.37
CA GLY A 36 -13.12 -4.20 -10.87
C GLY A 36 -11.92 -3.90 -10.00
N VAL A 37 -10.97 -4.81 -9.86
CA VAL A 37 -9.79 -4.64 -9.02
C VAL A 37 -8.53 -4.73 -9.88
N THR A 38 -7.67 -3.75 -9.74
CA THR A 38 -6.35 -3.71 -10.40
C THR A 38 -5.27 -3.85 -9.34
N PHE A 39 -4.33 -4.76 -9.55
CA PHE A 39 -3.15 -4.92 -8.68
C PHE A 39 -1.97 -4.26 -9.36
N LEU A 40 -1.26 -3.39 -8.65
CA LEU A 40 -0.14 -2.64 -9.23
C LEU A 40 1.04 -2.62 -8.28
N ASP A 41 2.19 -3.06 -8.79
CA ASP A 41 3.48 -2.88 -8.13
C ASP A 41 3.94 -1.46 -8.44
N GLY A 42 3.86 -0.59 -7.45
CA GLY A 42 4.25 0.81 -7.58
C GLY A 42 5.72 1.09 -7.29
N GLY A 43 6.48 0.07 -6.89
CA GLY A 43 7.89 0.23 -6.54
C GLY A 43 8.10 1.30 -5.48
N THR A 44 9.07 2.19 -5.70
CA THR A 44 9.44 3.24 -4.75
C THR A 44 8.74 4.57 -5.01
N LEU A 45 7.58 4.54 -5.62
CA LEU A 45 6.75 5.69 -5.97
C LEU A 45 7.35 6.60 -7.05
N SER A 46 6.50 7.02 -7.97
CA SER A 46 6.83 8.05 -8.95
C SER A 46 5.55 8.77 -9.38
N PHE A 47 5.69 9.91 -10.04
CA PHE A 47 4.56 10.66 -10.55
C PHE A 47 3.74 9.92 -11.61
N THR A 48 4.31 8.88 -12.23
CA THR A 48 3.57 8.03 -13.16
C THR A 48 2.38 7.31 -12.50
N LEU A 49 2.38 7.18 -11.17
CA LEU A 49 1.28 6.58 -10.44
C LEU A 49 0.05 7.49 -10.33
N ALA A 50 0.18 8.77 -10.66
CA ALA A 50 -0.95 9.69 -10.63
C ALA A 50 -2.07 9.26 -11.59
N GLU A 51 -1.72 8.72 -12.75
CA GLU A 51 -2.70 8.27 -13.73
C GLU A 51 -3.50 7.05 -13.27
N PRO A 52 -2.89 5.95 -12.82
CA PRO A 52 -3.67 4.82 -12.28
C PRO A 52 -4.54 5.23 -11.09
N ILE A 53 -4.06 6.11 -10.22
CA ILE A 53 -4.85 6.59 -9.08
C ILE A 53 -6.10 7.34 -9.59
N ALA A 54 -5.92 8.19 -10.61
CA ALA A 54 -7.02 8.96 -11.20
C ALA A 54 -8.06 8.08 -11.91
N GLU A 55 -7.63 6.95 -12.45
CA GLU A 55 -8.50 6.04 -13.22
C GLU A 55 -9.37 5.14 -12.35
N HIS A 56 -9.15 5.12 -11.04
CA HIS A 56 -9.89 4.24 -10.13
C HIS A 56 -10.66 5.06 -9.09
N ASP A 57 -11.81 4.54 -8.67
CA ASP A 57 -12.64 5.18 -7.66
C ASP A 57 -12.05 5.05 -6.27
N ASN A 58 -11.48 3.89 -5.98
CA ASN A 58 -10.94 3.56 -4.65
C ASN A 58 -9.44 3.25 -4.74
N LEU A 59 -8.72 3.57 -3.67
CA LEU A 59 -7.29 3.29 -3.56
C LEU A 59 -7.00 2.56 -2.25
N ILE A 60 -6.31 1.42 -2.36
CA ILE A 60 -5.79 0.69 -1.19
C ILE A 60 -4.28 0.59 -1.37
N VAL A 61 -3.53 1.18 -0.45
CA VAL A 61 -2.08 1.16 -0.46
C VAL A 61 -1.59 0.13 0.56
N VAL A 62 -0.63 -0.69 0.17
CA VAL A 62 0.02 -1.66 1.05
C VAL A 62 1.50 -1.33 1.13
N ASP A 63 2.00 -1.17 2.35
CA ASP A 63 3.40 -0.76 2.57
C ASP A 63 3.87 -1.22 3.95
N ALA A 64 5.19 -1.27 4.13
CA ALA A 64 5.78 -1.34 5.44
C ALA A 64 5.55 0.01 6.13
N ALA A 65 5.12 -0.03 7.37
CA ALA A 65 4.81 1.21 8.10
C ALA A 65 5.18 1.08 9.57
N ARG A 66 5.75 2.14 10.13
CA ARG A 66 6.18 2.17 11.52
C ARG A 66 5.11 2.82 12.38
N PHE A 67 4.51 2.03 13.24
CA PHE A 67 3.48 2.48 14.19
C PHE A 67 3.98 2.43 15.65
N GLY A 68 5.22 1.98 15.87
CA GLY A 68 5.73 1.75 17.20
C GLY A 68 5.20 0.46 17.84
N GLU A 69 4.72 -0.47 17.02
CA GLU A 69 4.15 -1.75 17.44
C GLU A 69 5.17 -2.89 17.25
N PRO A 70 4.92 -4.07 17.81
CA PRO A 70 5.77 -5.23 17.55
C PRO A 70 5.83 -5.56 16.06
N ALA A 71 6.98 -6.05 15.60
CA ALA A 71 7.19 -6.44 14.21
C ALA A 71 6.12 -7.44 13.76
N GLY A 72 5.62 -7.25 12.53
CA GLY A 72 4.55 -8.07 11.98
C GLY A 72 3.14 -7.60 12.32
N THR A 73 2.99 -6.56 13.15
CA THR A 73 1.67 -5.98 13.43
C THR A 73 1.12 -5.36 12.15
N VAL A 74 -0.15 -5.64 11.85
CA VAL A 74 -0.86 -5.12 10.69
C VAL A 74 -1.90 -4.12 11.15
N ARG A 75 -1.93 -2.94 10.53
CA ARG A 75 -2.93 -1.91 10.81
C ARG A 75 -3.54 -1.40 9.52
N CYS A 76 -4.83 -1.14 9.55
CA CYS A 76 -5.56 -0.57 8.43
C CYS A 76 -6.06 0.82 8.84
N LEU A 77 -5.68 1.82 8.08
CA LEU A 77 -6.09 3.21 8.29
C LEU A 77 -6.89 3.66 7.08
N GLU A 78 -8.13 4.11 7.31
CA GLU A 78 -9.03 4.51 6.24
C GLU A 78 -9.34 6.00 6.28
N GLY A 79 -9.49 6.61 5.11
CA GLY A 79 -9.95 7.99 4.98
C GLY A 79 -9.07 8.98 5.72
N ASP A 80 -9.67 9.77 6.57
CA ASP A 80 -8.97 10.84 7.32
C ASP A 80 -7.91 10.29 8.27
N ASP A 81 -8.07 9.07 8.77
CA ASP A 81 -7.05 8.44 9.61
C ASP A 81 -5.78 8.15 8.81
N MET A 82 -5.94 7.70 7.57
CA MET A 82 -4.83 7.53 6.65
C MET A 82 -4.12 8.87 6.39
N ASP A 83 -4.90 9.91 6.11
CA ASP A 83 -4.37 11.23 5.84
C ASP A 83 -3.57 11.77 7.04
N ARG A 84 -4.09 11.61 8.24
CA ARG A 84 -3.40 12.06 9.47
C ARG A 84 -2.09 11.30 9.69
N TYR A 85 -2.10 9.99 9.44
CA TYR A 85 -0.87 9.19 9.55
C TYR A 85 0.19 9.68 8.57
N LEU A 86 -0.19 9.86 7.30
CA LEU A 86 0.75 10.30 6.25
C LEU A 86 1.31 11.69 6.56
N THR A 87 0.48 12.60 7.05
CA THR A 87 0.90 13.96 7.42
C THR A 87 1.85 13.94 8.61
N GLY A 88 1.62 13.07 9.59
CA GLY A 88 2.43 12.97 10.80
C GLY A 88 3.75 12.24 10.64
N ASN A 89 3.90 11.42 9.58
CA ASN A 89 5.06 10.56 9.39
C ASN A 89 5.93 10.98 8.19
N ARG A 90 6.30 12.24 8.15
CA ARG A 90 7.08 12.81 7.05
C ARG A 90 8.53 12.34 6.99
N ALA A 91 8.97 11.55 7.96
CA ALA A 91 10.33 10.99 7.96
C ALA A 91 10.52 9.91 6.91
N SER A 92 9.44 9.23 6.50
CA SER A 92 9.50 8.21 5.46
C SER A 92 9.39 8.85 4.07
N VAL A 93 10.25 8.39 3.16
CA VAL A 93 10.22 8.84 1.76
C VAL A 93 8.91 8.43 1.08
N HIS A 94 8.38 7.25 1.43
CA HIS A 94 7.16 6.74 0.82
C HIS A 94 5.95 7.61 1.21
N GLU A 95 5.80 7.95 2.48
CA GLU A 95 4.69 8.79 2.94
C GLU A 95 4.74 10.17 2.31
N VAL A 96 5.93 10.75 2.16
CA VAL A 96 6.08 12.04 1.50
C VAL A 96 5.67 11.95 0.02
N GLY A 97 6.15 10.90 -0.69
CA GLY A 97 5.80 10.70 -2.09
C GLY A 97 4.32 10.46 -2.32
N LEU A 98 3.69 9.70 -1.42
CA LEU A 98 2.25 9.43 -1.50
C LEU A 98 1.44 10.70 -1.25
N MET A 99 1.88 11.56 -0.33
CA MET A 99 1.23 12.86 -0.09
C MET A 99 1.29 13.75 -1.33
N ASP A 100 2.41 13.75 -2.06
CA ASP A 100 2.53 14.52 -3.30
C ASP A 100 1.54 14.02 -4.34
N LEU A 101 1.37 12.70 -4.47
CA LEU A 101 0.38 12.11 -5.38
C LEU A 101 -1.05 12.49 -4.97
N PHE A 102 -1.33 12.54 -3.68
CA PHE A 102 -2.63 12.96 -3.18
C PHE A 102 -2.90 14.44 -3.48
N ASP A 103 -1.89 15.28 -3.35
CA ASP A 103 -2.02 16.70 -3.69
C ASP A 103 -2.34 16.89 -5.18
N ILE A 104 -1.66 16.14 -6.03
CA ILE A 104 -1.95 16.13 -7.48
C ILE A 104 -3.39 15.69 -7.73
N SER A 105 -3.83 14.62 -7.07
CA SER A 105 -5.21 14.12 -7.22
C SER A 105 -6.24 15.15 -6.79
N ARG A 106 -6.01 15.86 -5.69
CA ARG A 106 -6.92 16.89 -5.22
C ARG A 106 -7.02 18.05 -6.22
N LEU A 107 -5.88 18.48 -6.75
CA LEU A 107 -5.85 19.57 -7.74
C LEU A 107 -6.53 19.18 -9.05
N SER A 108 -6.46 17.91 -9.41
CA SER A 108 -7.07 17.37 -10.64
C SER A 108 -8.54 16.98 -10.47
N GLY A 109 -9.07 17.02 -9.27
CA GLY A 109 -10.44 16.60 -8.99
C GLY A 109 -10.64 15.07 -9.03
N THR A 110 -9.55 14.31 -8.86
CA THR A 110 -9.56 12.84 -8.96
C THR A 110 -9.16 12.15 -7.64
N PHE A 111 -9.23 12.88 -6.52
CA PHE A 111 -8.85 12.34 -5.23
C PHE A 111 -9.78 11.21 -4.83
N PRO A 112 -9.25 10.00 -4.50
CA PRO A 112 -10.11 8.87 -4.16
C PRO A 112 -10.82 9.09 -2.83
N GLU A 113 -12.16 9.05 -2.88
CA GLU A 113 -13.01 9.20 -1.70
C GLU A 113 -12.79 8.05 -0.71
N HIS A 114 -12.73 6.85 -1.25
CA HIS A 114 -12.45 5.65 -0.46
C HIS A 114 -10.99 5.30 -0.62
N ARG A 115 -10.23 5.50 0.44
CA ARG A 115 -8.80 5.23 0.45
C ARG A 115 -8.40 4.59 1.76
N ALA A 116 -7.45 3.67 1.69
CA ALA A 116 -6.95 2.97 2.87
C ALA A 116 -5.46 2.69 2.73
N LEU A 117 -4.78 2.66 3.87
CA LEU A 117 -3.41 2.19 3.98
C LEU A 117 -3.41 0.95 4.86
N ILE A 118 -2.92 -0.16 4.34
CA ILE A 118 -2.63 -1.34 5.14
C ILE A 118 -1.14 -1.34 5.38
N GLY A 119 -0.75 -1.07 6.62
CA GLY A 119 0.65 -1.01 7.02
C GLY A 119 1.06 -2.23 7.81
N VAL A 120 2.26 -2.72 7.56
CA VAL A 120 2.85 -3.85 8.28
C VAL A 120 4.12 -3.37 8.97
N GLU A 121 4.17 -3.53 10.30
CA GLU A 121 5.34 -3.12 11.07
C GLU A 121 6.54 -3.99 10.68
N PRO A 122 7.63 -3.39 10.18
CA PRO A 122 8.80 -4.17 9.75
C PRO A 122 9.64 -4.62 10.94
N GLU A 123 10.33 -5.74 10.77
CA GLU A 123 11.37 -6.21 11.68
C GLU A 123 12.75 -5.76 11.19
N SER A 124 13.00 -5.90 9.91
CA SER A 124 14.28 -5.60 9.29
C SER A 124 14.12 -4.83 7.98
N LEU A 125 14.98 -3.86 7.77
CA LEU A 125 15.10 -3.10 6.52
C LEU A 125 16.49 -3.31 5.90
N ASP A 126 17.20 -4.35 6.32
CA ASP A 126 18.51 -4.71 5.78
C ASP A 126 18.37 -5.29 4.37
N TRP A 127 19.48 -5.40 3.65
CA TRP A 127 19.49 -6.02 2.33
C TRP A 127 18.94 -7.46 2.40
N GLY A 128 18.04 -7.80 1.51
CA GLY A 128 17.49 -9.14 1.42
C GLY A 128 16.23 -9.17 0.57
N GLU A 129 16.05 -10.23 -0.21
CA GLU A 129 14.94 -10.38 -1.14
C GLU A 129 13.67 -10.98 -0.50
N PHE A 130 13.79 -11.47 0.74
CA PHE A 130 12.69 -12.14 1.42
C PHE A 130 12.30 -11.40 2.69
N PRO A 131 11.00 -11.32 3.00
CA PRO A 131 10.56 -10.71 4.25
C PRO A 131 11.02 -11.55 5.45
N SER A 132 11.12 -10.88 6.61
CA SER A 132 11.49 -11.54 7.87
C SER A 132 10.43 -12.55 8.29
N SER A 133 10.80 -13.41 9.26
CA SER A 133 9.89 -14.42 9.80
C SER A 133 8.67 -13.82 10.50
N LYS A 134 8.75 -12.57 10.93
CA LYS A 134 7.62 -11.85 11.55
C LYS A 134 6.65 -11.30 10.52
N VAL A 135 7.12 -10.98 9.33
CA VAL A 135 6.32 -10.33 8.28
C VAL A 135 5.83 -11.33 7.24
N ALA A 136 6.65 -12.31 6.86
CA ALA A 136 6.30 -13.28 5.81
C ALA A 136 4.91 -13.94 6.02
N PRO A 137 4.53 -14.38 7.23
CA PRO A 137 3.22 -15.00 7.43
C PRO A 137 2.05 -14.05 7.25
N LYS A 138 2.31 -12.74 7.23
CA LYS A 138 1.26 -11.72 7.12
C LYS A 138 0.86 -11.41 5.68
N ILE A 139 1.65 -11.84 4.70
CA ILE A 139 1.41 -11.50 3.29
C ILE A 139 0.02 -11.95 2.85
N ALA A 140 -0.34 -13.22 3.06
CA ALA A 140 -1.65 -13.74 2.68
C ALA A 140 -2.79 -13.06 3.45
N GLU A 141 -2.59 -12.79 4.74
CA GLU A 141 -3.56 -12.09 5.58
C GLU A 141 -3.83 -10.68 5.06
N VAL A 142 -2.78 -9.94 4.74
CA VAL A 142 -2.90 -8.57 4.22
C VAL A 142 -3.56 -8.57 2.84
N ALA A 143 -3.22 -9.54 1.99
CA ALA A 143 -3.87 -9.69 0.69
C ALA A 143 -5.38 -9.88 0.85
N ALA A 144 -5.80 -10.73 1.78
CA ALA A 144 -7.22 -10.95 2.08
C ALA A 144 -7.88 -9.69 2.62
N MET A 145 -7.20 -8.94 3.49
CA MET A 145 -7.70 -7.66 4.02
C MET A 145 -7.92 -6.66 2.90
N ALA A 146 -6.98 -6.54 1.98
CA ALA A 146 -7.09 -5.61 0.86
C ALA A 146 -8.30 -5.94 -0.01
N LEU A 147 -8.52 -7.20 -0.33
CA LEU A 147 -9.69 -7.62 -1.09
C LEU A 147 -11.00 -7.38 -0.34
N ALA A 148 -11.00 -7.54 0.98
CA ALA A 148 -12.19 -7.32 1.80
C ALA A 148 -12.59 -5.83 1.88
N LEU A 149 -11.63 -4.91 1.67
CA LEU A 149 -11.89 -3.48 1.61
C LEU A 149 -12.47 -3.04 0.27
N ASP A 150 -12.39 -3.86 -0.74
CA ASP A 150 -12.99 -3.60 -2.04
C ASP A 150 -14.50 -3.79 -1.95
N ARG A 151 -15.24 -2.68 -2.00
CA ARG A 151 -16.70 -2.69 -1.82
C ARG A 151 -17.41 -1.87 -2.87
#